data_cf4c64b4a0f902fe42e57d896121c43e
#
_entry.id   cf4c64b4a0f902fe42e57d896121c43e
#
_cell.length_a   1.000
_cell.length_b   1.000
_cell.length_c   1.000
_cell.angle_alpha   90.00
_cell.angle_beta   90.00
_cell.angle_gamma   90.00
#
_symmetry.space_group_name_H-M   'P 1'
#
loop_
_entity.id
_entity.type
_entity.pdbx_description
1 polymer ?
#
loop_
_entity_poly.entity_id
_entity_poly.type
_entity_poly.pdbx_seq_one_letter_code
_entity_poly.pdbx_strand_id
1 'polypeptide(L)'
;MGTHFLRSLSVLCLSALLSGAVPPESPVADAAMRADLDKVRILLKGGADVNVAQGDGMTALHWSAENRSVEMAAMLIYAGANVEAVTRIGGYTSLHLASRAGSAAVVQELLEAGANPAVRSSAGGATPLHFAASASSKGSVISLLDHGAKIDARESAWEQTPLMFAASLGRTDIVELLLSRGADASVTTSTVYLPALQDADRAARQRRDKVLDGFRAQHISGSESWRPSPTEVQAAMESSRIDPDESAEPEEEDEDAYNEQIGVPGGNSYADLVGTMGGTTALIHAVREGHAETVQVLLDRGADINQPSAGDKTTPLLSATINGHFDLALELLKRGADP
;
A
#
# COMPACT_ATOMS: atom_id res chain seq x y z
N MET A 1 -36.80 31.52 -50.93
CA MET A 1 -37.11 30.23 -50.26
C MET A 1 -35.78 29.49 -50.06
N GLY A 2 -35.30 29.32 -48.85
CA GLY A 2 -34.11 28.49 -48.60
C GLY A 2 -33.08 29.07 -47.64
N THR A 3 -33.43 29.44 -46.39
CA THR A 3 -32.44 29.76 -45.36
C THR A 3 -32.89 29.39 -43.91
N HIS A 4 -33.72 28.37 -43.76
CA HIS A 4 -34.22 27.97 -42.43
C HIS A 4 -33.93 26.51 -42.04
N PHE A 5 -33.06 25.78 -42.79
CA PHE A 5 -32.84 24.35 -42.52
C PHE A 5 -31.50 24.02 -41.83
N LEU A 6 -30.69 24.99 -41.52
CA LEU A 6 -29.33 24.77 -40.97
C LEU A 6 -29.14 25.21 -39.50
N ARG A 7 -30.24 25.59 -38.79
CA ARG A 7 -30.15 26.00 -37.37
C ARG A 7 -30.67 24.98 -36.35
N SER A 8 -31.25 23.87 -36.82
CA SER A 8 -31.83 22.85 -35.92
C SER A 8 -30.92 21.66 -35.61
N LEU A 9 -29.75 21.55 -36.25
CA LEU A 9 -28.83 20.41 -36.02
C LEU A 9 -27.73 20.70 -34.99
N SER A 10 -27.53 21.96 -34.61
CA SER A 10 -26.45 22.35 -33.68
C SER A 10 -26.84 22.33 -32.22
N VAL A 11 -28.13 22.16 -31.88
CA VAL A 11 -28.60 22.16 -30.48
C VAL A 11 -28.73 20.72 -29.93
N LEU A 12 -28.85 19.71 -30.82
CA LEU A 12 -28.96 18.31 -30.36
C LEU A 12 -27.63 17.63 -30.07
N CYS A 13 -26.49 18.16 -30.53
CA CYS A 13 -25.17 17.58 -30.23
C CYS A 13 -24.53 18.11 -28.92
N LEU A 14 -25.05 19.19 -28.35
CA LEU A 14 -24.49 19.77 -27.11
C LEU A 14 -25.15 19.24 -25.84
N SER A 15 -26.33 18.58 -25.96
CA SER A 15 -27.00 17.95 -24.81
C SER A 15 -26.52 16.51 -24.51
N ALA A 16 -25.77 15.88 -25.43
CA ALA A 16 -25.24 14.53 -25.25
C ALA A 16 -23.88 14.49 -24.51
N LEU A 17 -23.24 15.64 -24.30
CA LEU A 17 -21.94 15.73 -23.61
C LEU A 17 -22.03 16.12 -22.14
N LEU A 18 -23.26 16.30 -21.61
CA LEU A 18 -23.51 16.62 -20.18
C LEU A 18 -24.33 15.53 -19.47
N SER A 19 -24.54 14.36 -20.07
CA SER A 19 -24.91 13.18 -19.30
C SER A 19 -23.65 12.68 -18.59
N GLY A 20 -23.23 13.36 -17.53
CA GLY A 20 -22.42 12.73 -16.51
C GLY A 20 -23.11 11.42 -16.18
N ALA A 21 -22.45 10.28 -16.46
CA ALA A 21 -23.01 8.99 -16.15
C ALA A 21 -23.35 9.02 -14.64
N VAL A 22 -24.66 9.05 -14.34
CA VAL A 22 -25.11 8.85 -12.97
C VAL A 22 -24.51 7.51 -12.56
N PRO A 23 -23.73 7.44 -11.46
CA PRO A 23 -23.19 6.17 -11.02
C PRO A 23 -24.34 5.15 -10.96
N PRO A 24 -24.15 3.92 -11.38
CA PRO A 24 -25.21 2.93 -11.30
C PRO A 24 -25.74 2.88 -9.87
N GLU A 25 -27.06 2.93 -9.69
CA GLU A 25 -27.64 2.74 -8.37
C GLU A 25 -27.21 1.36 -7.85
N SER A 26 -26.62 1.33 -6.69
CA SER A 26 -26.12 0.10 -6.06
C SER A 26 -26.92 -0.21 -4.78
N PRO A 27 -28.23 -0.45 -4.88
CA PRO A 27 -29.11 -0.49 -3.72
C PRO A 27 -28.74 -1.57 -2.70
N VAL A 28 -28.18 -2.69 -3.17
CA VAL A 28 -27.72 -3.78 -2.30
C VAL A 28 -26.48 -3.35 -1.54
N ALA A 29 -25.49 -2.75 -2.22
CA ALA A 29 -24.28 -2.23 -1.58
C ALA A 29 -24.59 -1.07 -0.61
N ASP A 30 -25.53 -0.20 -0.97
CA ASP A 30 -25.97 0.91 -0.11
C ASP A 30 -26.70 0.44 1.17
N ALA A 31 -27.47 -0.64 1.06
CA ALA A 31 -28.10 -1.27 2.22
C ALA A 31 -27.06 -1.98 3.10
N ALA A 32 -26.12 -2.70 2.47
CA ALA A 32 -25.03 -3.38 3.16
C ALA A 32 -24.08 -2.39 3.88
N MET A 33 -23.78 -1.25 3.28
CA MET A 33 -23.00 -0.17 3.91
C MET A 33 -23.64 0.29 5.23
N ARG A 34 -24.97 0.34 5.29
CA ARG A 34 -25.72 0.70 6.50
C ARG A 34 -25.96 -0.46 7.46
N ALA A 35 -25.41 -1.64 7.17
CA ALA A 35 -25.64 -2.87 7.90
C ALA A 35 -27.14 -3.28 7.98
N ASP A 36 -27.96 -2.84 7.02
CA ASP A 36 -29.39 -3.13 6.98
C ASP A 36 -29.64 -4.50 6.32
N LEU A 37 -29.56 -5.55 7.13
CA LEU A 37 -29.70 -6.94 6.69
C LEU A 37 -31.09 -7.23 6.09
N ASP A 38 -32.15 -6.65 6.67
CA ASP A 38 -33.51 -6.85 6.19
C ASP A 38 -33.73 -6.20 4.82
N LYS A 39 -33.19 -5.01 4.64
CA LYS A 39 -33.23 -4.34 3.35
C LYS A 39 -32.45 -5.11 2.28
N VAL A 40 -31.26 -5.61 2.61
CA VAL A 40 -30.48 -6.47 1.71
C VAL A 40 -31.32 -7.69 1.30
N ARG A 41 -31.93 -8.38 2.27
CA ARG A 41 -32.80 -9.55 2.02
C ARG A 41 -33.98 -9.23 1.10
N ILE A 42 -34.65 -8.10 1.32
CA ILE A 42 -35.77 -7.66 0.49
C ILE A 42 -35.32 -7.38 -0.94
N LEU A 43 -34.19 -6.67 -1.11
CA LEU A 43 -33.65 -6.32 -2.42
C LEU A 43 -33.26 -7.58 -3.23
N LEU A 44 -32.56 -8.53 -2.59
CA LEU A 44 -32.17 -9.79 -3.23
C LEU A 44 -33.39 -10.63 -3.62
N LYS A 45 -34.41 -10.71 -2.77
CA LYS A 45 -35.70 -11.37 -3.12
C LYS A 45 -36.43 -10.68 -4.26
N GLY A 46 -36.23 -9.38 -4.43
CA GLY A 46 -36.75 -8.58 -5.54
C GLY A 46 -35.96 -8.72 -6.84
N GLY A 47 -34.89 -9.52 -6.88
CA GLY A 47 -34.06 -9.73 -8.05
C GLY A 47 -33.02 -8.63 -8.28
N ALA A 48 -32.71 -7.82 -7.28
CA ALA A 48 -31.62 -6.86 -7.40
C ALA A 48 -30.28 -7.58 -7.57
N ASP A 49 -29.42 -7.07 -8.48
CA ASP A 49 -28.09 -7.62 -8.73
C ASP A 49 -27.18 -7.42 -7.50
N VAL A 50 -26.68 -8.52 -6.94
CA VAL A 50 -25.82 -8.57 -5.78
C VAL A 50 -24.41 -7.99 -6.05
N ASN A 51 -24.00 -7.93 -7.33
CA ASN A 51 -22.65 -7.58 -7.74
C ASN A 51 -22.48 -6.11 -8.16
N VAL A 52 -23.55 -5.32 -8.17
CA VAL A 52 -23.44 -3.90 -8.50
C VAL A 52 -22.64 -3.18 -7.42
N ALA A 53 -21.53 -2.57 -7.87
CA ALA A 53 -20.63 -1.83 -6.99
C ALA A 53 -20.97 -0.34 -6.95
N GLN A 54 -20.63 0.30 -5.84
CA GLN A 54 -20.62 1.76 -5.70
C GLN A 54 -19.52 2.41 -6.56
N GLY A 55 -19.50 3.73 -6.60
CA GLY A 55 -18.53 4.48 -7.42
C GLY A 55 -17.05 4.23 -7.09
N ASP A 56 -16.74 3.78 -5.89
CA ASP A 56 -15.42 3.39 -5.41
C ASP A 56 -15.08 1.90 -5.64
N GLY A 57 -16.00 1.14 -6.22
CA GLY A 57 -15.87 -0.29 -6.47
C GLY A 57 -16.31 -1.17 -5.30
N MET A 58 -16.82 -0.59 -4.21
CA MET A 58 -17.33 -1.35 -3.08
C MET A 58 -18.64 -2.06 -3.43
N THR A 59 -18.66 -3.38 -3.33
CA THR A 59 -19.88 -4.21 -3.44
C THR A 59 -20.50 -4.44 -2.07
N ALA A 60 -21.71 -5.02 -2.04
CA ALA A 60 -22.34 -5.41 -0.79
C ALA A 60 -21.48 -6.38 0.03
N LEU A 61 -20.74 -7.28 -0.64
CA LEU A 61 -19.85 -8.25 0.04
C LEU A 61 -18.65 -7.56 0.69
N HIS A 62 -18.10 -6.49 0.09
CA HIS A 62 -17.07 -5.67 0.73
C HIS A 62 -17.61 -5.03 2.02
N TRP A 63 -18.82 -4.48 1.99
CA TRP A 63 -19.44 -3.87 3.17
C TRP A 63 -19.77 -4.88 4.26
N SER A 64 -20.17 -6.11 3.90
CA SER A 64 -20.36 -7.18 4.89
C SER A 64 -19.06 -7.51 5.63
N ALA A 65 -17.93 -7.48 4.93
CA ALA A 65 -16.59 -7.69 5.50
C ALA A 65 -16.19 -6.55 6.46
N GLU A 66 -16.34 -5.29 6.05
CA GLU A 66 -16.09 -4.12 6.90
C GLU A 66 -16.97 -4.11 8.16
N ASN A 67 -18.26 -4.44 8.00
CA ASN A 67 -19.23 -4.50 9.09
C ASN A 67 -19.10 -5.76 9.95
N ARG A 68 -18.17 -6.68 9.59
CA ARG A 68 -17.97 -7.97 10.27
C ARG A 68 -19.24 -8.82 10.36
N SER A 69 -20.16 -8.67 9.41
CA SER A 69 -21.44 -9.35 9.39
C SER A 69 -21.36 -10.68 8.65
N VAL A 70 -21.15 -11.76 9.38
CA VAL A 70 -21.09 -13.12 8.83
C VAL A 70 -22.43 -13.51 8.19
N GLU A 71 -23.55 -13.17 8.81
CA GLU A 71 -24.88 -13.48 8.26
C GLU A 71 -25.11 -12.78 6.92
N MET A 72 -24.71 -11.51 6.80
CA MET A 72 -24.80 -10.78 5.55
C MET A 72 -23.86 -11.35 4.49
N ALA A 73 -22.62 -11.69 4.86
CA ALA A 73 -21.65 -12.30 3.96
C ALA A 73 -22.19 -13.62 3.39
N ALA A 74 -22.66 -14.52 4.25
CA ALA A 74 -23.23 -15.80 3.84
C ALA A 74 -24.46 -15.63 2.92
N MET A 75 -25.34 -14.68 3.24
CA MET A 75 -26.52 -14.37 2.39
C MET A 75 -26.09 -13.86 1.00
N LEU A 76 -25.12 -12.95 0.93
CA LEU A 76 -24.62 -12.40 -0.33
C LEU A 76 -23.90 -13.46 -1.16
N ILE A 77 -23.07 -14.29 -0.53
CA ILE A 77 -22.38 -15.42 -1.19
C ILE A 77 -23.41 -16.39 -1.77
N TYR A 78 -24.43 -16.75 -0.98
CA TYR A 78 -25.52 -17.60 -1.46
C TYR A 78 -26.30 -16.98 -2.64
N ALA A 79 -26.42 -15.67 -2.67
CA ALA A 79 -27.06 -14.94 -3.79
C ALA A 79 -26.12 -14.77 -5.02
N GLY A 80 -24.91 -15.34 -5.00
CA GLY A 80 -23.97 -15.31 -6.12
C GLY A 80 -23.05 -14.06 -6.14
N ALA A 81 -22.75 -13.50 -4.97
CA ALA A 81 -21.78 -12.41 -4.89
C ALA A 81 -20.39 -12.88 -5.37
N ASN A 82 -19.75 -12.04 -6.19
CA ASN A 82 -18.38 -12.30 -6.64
C ASN A 82 -17.37 -12.06 -5.50
N VAL A 83 -16.80 -13.14 -4.99
CA VAL A 83 -15.81 -13.11 -3.89
C VAL A 83 -14.48 -12.47 -4.30
N GLU A 84 -14.18 -12.44 -5.61
CA GLU A 84 -12.96 -11.86 -6.19
C GLU A 84 -13.15 -10.41 -6.67
N ALA A 85 -14.32 -9.81 -6.46
CA ALA A 85 -14.53 -8.41 -6.78
C ALA A 85 -13.51 -7.53 -6.04
N VAL A 86 -13.01 -6.48 -6.71
CA VAL A 86 -11.99 -5.59 -6.16
C VAL A 86 -12.48 -4.15 -6.10
N THR A 87 -12.07 -3.42 -5.08
CA THR A 87 -12.29 -1.98 -4.98
C THR A 87 -11.49 -1.23 -6.04
N ARG A 88 -11.98 -0.06 -6.47
CA ARG A 88 -11.28 0.79 -7.45
C ARG A 88 -9.98 1.36 -6.87
N ILE A 89 -9.98 1.73 -5.59
CA ILE A 89 -8.82 2.25 -4.90
C ILE A 89 -8.20 1.13 -4.06
N GLY A 90 -6.96 0.80 -4.35
CA GLY A 90 -6.18 -0.20 -3.63
C GLY A 90 -6.39 -1.65 -4.06
N GLY A 91 -7.40 -1.96 -4.91
CA GLY A 91 -7.64 -3.32 -5.42
C GLY A 91 -7.89 -4.33 -4.29
N TYR A 92 -8.65 -3.96 -3.29
CA TYR A 92 -8.96 -4.83 -2.16
C TYR A 92 -10.16 -5.72 -2.48
N THR A 93 -10.03 -7.01 -2.21
CA THR A 93 -11.18 -7.94 -2.17
C THR A 93 -11.87 -7.90 -0.81
N SER A 94 -13.05 -8.49 -0.72
CA SER A 94 -13.75 -8.64 0.56
C SER A 94 -12.90 -9.42 1.58
N LEU A 95 -12.03 -10.35 1.13
CA LEU A 95 -11.13 -11.09 2.00
C LEU A 95 -10.04 -10.18 2.62
N HIS A 96 -9.52 -9.21 1.87
CA HIS A 96 -8.61 -8.19 2.43
C HIS A 96 -9.30 -7.38 3.54
N LEU A 97 -10.54 -6.92 3.27
CA LEU A 97 -11.30 -6.10 4.21
C LEU A 97 -11.69 -6.89 5.47
N ALA A 98 -12.16 -8.12 5.31
CA ALA A 98 -12.46 -9.01 6.45
C ALA A 98 -11.23 -9.27 7.33
N SER A 99 -10.07 -9.49 6.68
CA SER A 99 -8.79 -9.69 7.37
C SER A 99 -8.35 -8.43 8.12
N ARG A 100 -8.45 -7.27 7.50
CA ARG A 100 -8.18 -5.96 8.13
C ARG A 100 -9.12 -5.67 9.29
N ALA A 101 -10.40 -5.99 9.13
CA ALA A 101 -11.39 -5.85 10.18
C ALA A 101 -11.17 -6.86 11.33
N GLY A 102 -10.36 -7.90 11.13
CA GLY A 102 -10.11 -8.96 12.12
C GLY A 102 -11.30 -9.91 12.31
N SER A 103 -12.19 -10.01 11.33
CA SER A 103 -13.40 -10.86 11.42
C SER A 103 -13.12 -12.29 10.96
N ALA A 104 -12.66 -13.14 11.87
CA ALA A 104 -12.33 -14.52 11.56
C ALA A 104 -13.50 -15.29 10.93
N ALA A 105 -14.74 -15.02 11.38
CA ALA A 105 -15.92 -15.69 10.84
C ALA A 105 -16.21 -15.30 9.39
N VAL A 106 -16.08 -14.01 9.03
CA VAL A 106 -16.25 -13.57 7.63
C VAL A 106 -15.09 -14.05 6.76
N VAL A 107 -13.85 -14.06 7.29
CA VAL A 107 -12.69 -14.64 6.59
C VAL A 107 -12.95 -16.11 6.25
N GLN A 108 -13.47 -16.89 7.21
CA GLN A 108 -13.80 -18.29 7.01
C GLN A 108 -14.85 -18.47 5.91
N GLU A 109 -15.97 -17.74 5.97
CA GLU A 109 -17.05 -17.78 4.97
C GLU A 109 -16.53 -17.47 3.54
N LEU A 110 -15.67 -16.45 3.43
CA LEU A 110 -15.11 -16.08 2.12
C LEU A 110 -14.16 -17.17 1.59
N LEU A 111 -13.33 -17.76 2.45
CA LEU A 111 -12.41 -18.83 2.05
C LEU A 111 -13.16 -20.10 1.65
N GLU A 112 -14.20 -20.48 2.40
CA GLU A 112 -15.08 -21.60 2.07
C GLU A 112 -15.85 -21.39 0.75
N ALA A 113 -16.15 -20.13 0.42
CA ALA A 113 -16.72 -19.73 -0.86
C ALA A 113 -15.69 -19.67 -2.01
N GLY A 114 -14.43 -20.02 -1.76
CA GLY A 114 -13.37 -20.11 -2.77
C GLY A 114 -12.59 -18.81 -2.99
N ALA A 115 -12.66 -17.83 -2.09
CA ALA A 115 -11.81 -16.64 -2.19
C ALA A 115 -10.32 -17.02 -2.12
N ASN A 116 -9.51 -16.39 -2.99
CA ASN A 116 -8.08 -16.68 -3.10
C ASN A 116 -7.30 -16.08 -1.90
N PRO A 117 -6.71 -16.91 -0.99
CA PRO A 117 -5.96 -16.40 0.16
C PRO A 117 -4.63 -15.74 -0.22
N ALA A 118 -4.15 -15.93 -1.45
CA ALA A 118 -2.90 -15.36 -1.95
C ALA A 118 -3.10 -14.11 -2.81
N VAL A 119 -4.34 -13.60 -2.91
CA VAL A 119 -4.65 -12.39 -3.68
C VAL A 119 -3.84 -11.20 -3.14
N ARG A 120 -3.36 -10.36 -4.08
CA ARG A 120 -2.52 -9.19 -3.75
C ARG A 120 -3.30 -7.91 -4.02
N SER A 121 -3.23 -6.96 -3.11
CA SER A 121 -3.78 -5.62 -3.33
C SER A 121 -2.99 -4.89 -4.43
N SER A 122 -3.63 -3.99 -5.16
CA SER A 122 -2.90 -3.11 -6.11
C SER A 122 -2.14 -1.99 -5.41
N ALA A 123 -2.52 -1.68 -4.16
CA ALA A 123 -1.80 -0.73 -3.31
C ALA A 123 -0.73 -1.48 -2.49
N GLY A 124 0.47 -1.64 -3.05
CA GLY A 124 1.62 -2.22 -2.37
C GLY A 124 1.67 -3.76 -2.33
N GLY A 125 0.72 -4.49 -2.95
CA GLY A 125 0.81 -5.95 -3.08
C GLY A 125 0.66 -6.74 -1.78
N ALA A 126 0.11 -6.15 -0.72
CA ALA A 126 -0.16 -6.85 0.52
C ALA A 126 -1.25 -7.92 0.32
N THR A 127 -1.10 -9.07 0.98
CA THR A 127 -2.07 -10.16 0.97
C THR A 127 -3.02 -10.07 2.18
N PRO A 128 -4.16 -10.78 2.18
CA PRO A 128 -5.04 -10.85 3.35
C PRO A 128 -4.31 -11.24 4.65
N LEU A 129 -3.25 -12.07 4.56
CA LEU A 129 -2.47 -12.48 5.73
C LEU A 129 -1.68 -11.31 6.37
N HIS A 130 -1.20 -10.35 5.59
CA HIS A 130 -0.58 -9.13 6.13
C HIS A 130 -1.58 -8.33 6.95
N PHE A 131 -2.80 -8.17 6.43
CA PHE A 131 -3.87 -7.46 7.14
C PHE A 131 -4.33 -8.19 8.41
N ALA A 132 -4.50 -9.51 8.35
CA ALA A 132 -4.87 -10.33 9.52
C ALA A 132 -3.80 -10.27 10.62
N ALA A 133 -2.52 -10.28 10.23
CA ALA A 133 -1.39 -10.14 11.14
C ALA A 133 -1.39 -8.79 11.85
N SER A 134 -1.68 -7.71 11.11
CA SER A 134 -1.81 -6.34 11.66
C SER A 134 -3.01 -6.20 12.61
N ALA A 135 -4.12 -6.85 12.28
CA ALA A 135 -5.37 -6.76 13.03
C ALA A 135 -5.40 -7.57 14.33
N SER A 136 -4.34 -8.30 14.66
CA SER A 136 -4.27 -9.20 15.86
C SER A 136 -5.34 -10.28 15.88
N SER A 137 -5.76 -10.78 14.72
CA SER A 137 -6.83 -11.78 14.61
C SER A 137 -6.26 -13.18 14.42
N LYS A 138 -6.02 -13.90 15.52
CA LYS A 138 -5.54 -15.30 15.47
C LYS A 138 -6.42 -16.17 14.56
N GLY A 139 -7.74 -16.07 14.70
CA GLY A 139 -8.67 -16.86 13.91
C GLY A 139 -8.53 -16.61 12.41
N SER A 140 -8.40 -15.33 11.98
CA SER A 140 -8.18 -14.98 10.58
C SER A 140 -6.84 -15.51 10.07
N VAL A 141 -5.76 -15.38 10.85
CA VAL A 141 -4.43 -15.91 10.51
C VAL A 141 -4.49 -17.43 10.32
N ILE A 142 -5.12 -18.15 11.26
CA ILE A 142 -5.26 -19.61 11.18
C ILE A 142 -6.05 -20.01 9.93
N SER A 143 -7.23 -19.40 9.71
CA SER A 143 -8.07 -19.73 8.55
C SER A 143 -7.34 -19.47 7.23
N LEU A 144 -6.61 -18.36 7.10
CA LEU A 144 -5.84 -18.04 5.90
C LEU A 144 -4.72 -19.06 5.65
N LEU A 145 -3.96 -19.43 6.68
CA LEU A 145 -2.87 -20.40 6.56
C LEU A 145 -3.41 -21.80 6.22
N ASP A 146 -4.50 -22.21 6.85
CA ASP A 146 -5.12 -23.52 6.62
C ASP A 146 -5.72 -23.64 5.20
N HIS A 147 -6.04 -22.50 4.55
CA HIS A 147 -6.46 -22.43 3.15
C HIS A 147 -5.31 -22.11 2.18
N GLY A 148 -4.06 -22.21 2.61
CA GLY A 148 -2.89 -22.14 1.73
C GLY A 148 -2.32 -20.73 1.51
N ALA A 149 -2.61 -19.75 2.36
CA ALA A 149 -1.89 -18.49 2.35
C ALA A 149 -0.39 -18.73 2.57
N LYS A 150 0.46 -18.07 1.78
CA LYS A 150 1.92 -18.16 1.95
C LYS A 150 2.32 -17.39 3.20
N ILE A 151 2.92 -18.08 4.17
CA ILE A 151 3.28 -17.52 5.47
C ILE A 151 4.29 -16.39 5.36
N ASP A 152 5.28 -16.52 4.48
CA ASP A 152 6.33 -15.52 4.21
C ASP A 152 6.05 -14.77 2.89
N ALA A 153 4.76 -14.53 2.57
CA ALA A 153 4.40 -13.68 1.44
C ALA A 153 5.05 -12.29 1.62
N ARG A 154 5.63 -11.76 0.54
CA ARG A 154 6.25 -10.43 0.54
C ARG A 154 5.34 -9.43 -0.15
N GLU A 155 5.02 -8.30 0.47
CA GLU A 155 4.35 -7.20 -0.20
C GLU A 155 5.32 -6.51 -1.20
N SER A 156 4.83 -5.61 -2.06
CA SER A 156 5.63 -5.12 -3.20
C SER A 156 6.39 -3.84 -2.92
N ALA A 157 6.06 -3.09 -1.85
CA ALA A 157 6.67 -1.80 -1.57
C ALA A 157 8.07 -1.95 -0.91
N TRP A 158 8.13 -2.81 0.13
CA TRP A 158 9.35 -3.01 0.92
C TRP A 158 9.70 -4.48 1.11
N GLU A 159 8.98 -5.39 0.45
CA GLU A 159 9.13 -6.85 0.63
C GLU A 159 8.91 -7.31 2.08
N GLN A 160 8.10 -6.61 2.83
CA GLN A 160 7.75 -7.00 4.19
C GLN A 160 6.88 -8.26 4.19
N THR A 161 7.07 -9.10 5.22
CA THR A 161 6.28 -10.29 5.47
C THR A 161 5.17 -10.05 6.50
N PRO A 162 4.14 -10.92 6.61
CA PRO A 162 3.15 -10.84 7.67
C PRO A 162 3.77 -10.84 9.09
N LEU A 163 4.89 -11.56 9.28
CA LEU A 163 5.62 -11.58 10.55
C LEU A 163 6.18 -10.18 10.88
N MET A 164 6.73 -9.46 9.90
CA MET A 164 7.23 -8.09 10.09
C MET A 164 6.10 -7.12 10.43
N PHE A 165 4.93 -7.26 9.76
CA PHE A 165 3.74 -6.46 10.08
C PHE A 165 3.29 -6.69 11.54
N ALA A 166 3.23 -7.94 11.98
CA ALA A 166 2.87 -8.27 13.36
C ALA A 166 3.91 -7.73 14.36
N ALA A 167 5.19 -7.89 14.04
CA ALA A 167 6.30 -7.47 14.89
C ALA A 167 6.37 -5.95 15.08
N SER A 168 6.20 -5.18 13.98
CA SER A 168 6.19 -3.71 14.02
C SER A 168 5.03 -3.11 14.82
N LEU A 169 3.93 -3.85 14.95
CA LEU A 169 2.75 -3.43 15.70
C LEU A 169 2.65 -4.06 17.10
N GLY A 170 3.66 -4.83 17.54
CA GLY A 170 3.68 -5.48 18.84
C GLY A 170 2.56 -6.54 19.01
N ARG A 171 2.19 -7.23 17.94
CA ARG A 171 1.17 -8.28 17.98
C ARG A 171 1.78 -9.60 18.43
N THR A 172 2.24 -9.63 19.68
CA THR A 172 3.04 -10.73 20.25
C THR A 172 2.43 -12.10 20.01
N ASP A 173 1.14 -12.25 20.23
CA ASP A 173 0.44 -13.50 20.06
C ASP A 173 0.27 -13.95 18.59
N ILE A 174 0.30 -13.01 17.65
CA ILE A 174 0.36 -13.30 16.21
C ILE A 174 1.78 -13.68 15.79
N VAL A 175 2.78 -12.96 16.30
CA VAL A 175 4.19 -13.32 16.08
C VAL A 175 4.47 -14.74 16.55
N GLU A 176 4.02 -15.10 17.76
CA GLU A 176 4.15 -16.46 18.28
C GLU A 176 3.45 -17.48 17.38
N LEU A 177 2.21 -17.19 16.95
CA LEU A 177 1.46 -18.05 16.05
C LEU A 177 2.18 -18.25 14.71
N LEU A 178 2.62 -17.17 14.05
CA LEU A 178 3.32 -17.25 12.77
C LEU A 178 4.62 -18.07 12.89
N LEU A 179 5.44 -17.81 13.90
CA LEU A 179 6.66 -18.57 14.16
C LEU A 179 6.37 -20.05 14.44
N SER A 180 5.31 -20.36 15.20
CA SER A 180 4.89 -21.77 15.46
C SER A 180 4.42 -22.49 14.20
N ARG A 181 3.97 -21.74 13.18
CA ARG A 181 3.54 -22.26 11.88
C ARG A 181 4.67 -22.25 10.84
N GLY A 182 5.89 -21.88 11.22
CA GLY A 182 7.09 -21.96 10.38
C GLY A 182 7.43 -20.69 9.61
N ALA A 183 6.98 -19.52 10.08
CA ALA A 183 7.45 -18.24 9.52
C ALA A 183 8.95 -18.08 9.75
N ASP A 184 9.66 -17.59 8.73
CA ASP A 184 11.10 -17.38 8.78
C ASP A 184 11.44 -15.99 9.35
N ALA A 185 11.99 -15.98 10.58
CA ALA A 185 12.40 -14.74 11.26
C ALA A 185 13.64 -14.07 10.63
N SER A 186 14.40 -14.80 9.81
CA SER A 186 15.62 -14.30 9.17
C SER A 186 15.37 -13.50 7.90
N VAL A 187 14.15 -13.53 7.36
CA VAL A 187 13.76 -12.77 6.18
C VAL A 187 13.99 -11.29 6.41
N THR A 188 14.54 -10.60 5.39
CA THR A 188 14.77 -9.16 5.41
C THR A 188 13.87 -8.44 4.39
N THR A 189 13.56 -7.17 4.67
CA THR A 189 12.95 -6.26 3.70
C THR A 189 13.89 -6.01 2.51
N SER A 190 13.38 -5.38 1.45
CA SER A 190 14.23 -4.86 0.37
C SER A 190 15.19 -3.78 0.89
N THR A 191 16.26 -3.57 0.14
CA THR A 191 17.22 -2.48 0.38
C THR A 191 17.09 -1.43 -0.71
N VAL A 192 17.32 -0.17 -0.35
CA VAL A 192 17.31 0.96 -1.27
C VAL A 192 18.64 1.69 -1.16
N TYR A 193 19.33 1.86 -2.28
CA TYR A 193 20.51 2.69 -2.36
C TYR A 193 20.10 4.14 -2.62
N LEU A 194 20.17 4.97 -1.56
CA LEU A 194 19.65 6.33 -1.57
C LEU A 194 20.32 7.25 -2.60
N PRO A 195 21.64 7.21 -2.83
CA PRO A 195 22.27 8.04 -3.85
C PRO A 195 21.65 7.82 -5.24
N ALA A 196 21.50 6.55 -5.67
CA ALA A 196 20.88 6.27 -6.97
C ALA A 196 19.41 6.75 -7.04
N LEU A 197 18.66 6.68 -5.95
CA LEU A 197 17.30 7.20 -5.89
C LEU A 197 17.29 8.73 -6.01
N GLN A 198 18.24 9.42 -5.35
CA GLN A 198 18.40 10.86 -5.43
C GLN A 198 18.78 11.32 -6.85
N ASP A 199 19.70 10.57 -7.50
CA ASP A 199 20.10 10.85 -8.88
C ASP A 199 18.94 10.67 -9.86
N ALA A 200 18.17 9.58 -9.72
CA ALA A 200 16.98 9.35 -10.52
C ALA A 200 15.93 10.46 -10.34
N ASP A 201 15.74 10.93 -9.11
CA ASP A 201 14.83 12.02 -8.78
C ASP A 201 15.31 13.37 -9.35
N ARG A 202 16.62 13.61 -9.34
CA ARG A 202 17.26 14.79 -9.96
C ARG A 202 17.05 14.76 -11.47
N ALA A 203 17.35 13.66 -12.12
CA ALA A 203 17.14 13.48 -13.56
C ALA A 203 15.66 13.64 -13.95
N ALA A 204 14.74 13.11 -13.16
CA ALA A 204 13.30 13.29 -13.39
C ALA A 204 12.88 14.77 -13.29
N ARG A 205 13.41 15.51 -12.31
CA ARG A 205 13.17 16.96 -12.16
C ARG A 205 13.74 17.74 -13.36
N GLN A 206 14.97 17.48 -13.77
CA GLN A 206 15.59 18.13 -14.93
C GLN A 206 14.76 17.91 -16.20
N ARG A 207 14.30 16.68 -16.47
CA ARG A 207 13.42 16.38 -17.61
C ARG A 207 12.13 17.18 -17.55
N ARG A 208 11.47 17.21 -16.38
CA ARG A 208 10.25 18.00 -16.16
C ARG A 208 10.49 19.49 -16.42
N ASP A 209 11.54 20.06 -15.84
CA ASP A 209 11.84 21.47 -15.89
C ASP A 209 12.23 21.89 -17.32
N LYS A 210 12.98 21.06 -18.04
CA LYS A 210 13.29 21.27 -19.48
C LYS A 210 12.03 21.34 -20.35
N VAL A 211 11.03 20.49 -20.09
CA VAL A 211 9.74 20.56 -20.80
C VAL A 211 8.97 21.83 -20.45
N LEU A 212 8.94 22.23 -19.17
CA LEU A 212 8.31 23.46 -18.72
C LEU A 212 9.00 24.71 -19.31
N ASP A 213 10.31 24.75 -19.36
CA ASP A 213 11.07 25.84 -19.97
C ASP A 213 10.85 25.91 -21.49
N GLY A 214 10.69 24.77 -22.16
CA GLY A 214 10.27 24.71 -23.56
C GLY A 214 8.90 25.34 -23.80
N PHE A 215 7.92 25.09 -22.96
CA PHE A 215 6.62 25.77 -23.01
C PHE A 215 6.74 27.27 -22.68
N ARG A 216 7.50 27.59 -21.64
CA ARG A 216 7.77 28.99 -21.30
C ARG A 216 8.36 29.77 -22.47
N ALA A 217 9.34 29.22 -23.16
CA ALA A 217 9.98 29.85 -24.32
C ALA A 217 9.00 30.10 -25.48
N GLN A 218 7.98 29.28 -25.66
CA GLN A 218 6.93 29.47 -26.67
C GLN A 218 5.95 30.58 -26.31
N HIS A 219 5.79 30.87 -25.03
CA HIS A 219 4.88 31.92 -24.53
C HIS A 219 5.53 33.28 -24.31
N ILE A 220 6.86 33.44 -24.50
CA ILE A 220 7.56 34.71 -24.29
C ILE A 220 7.31 35.64 -25.45
N SER A 221 6.29 36.47 -25.30
CA SER A 221 6.31 37.88 -25.70
C SER A 221 6.14 38.74 -24.42
N GLY A 222 7.12 38.71 -23.56
CA GLY A 222 7.38 39.80 -22.61
C GLY A 222 6.56 39.85 -21.31
N SER A 223 6.04 38.77 -20.72
CA SER A 223 5.45 38.87 -19.39
C SER A 223 6.19 37.98 -18.36
N GLU A 224 6.67 38.61 -17.29
CA GLU A 224 7.28 37.97 -16.11
C GLU A 224 6.34 37.04 -15.32
N SER A 225 5.10 36.84 -15.77
CA SER A 225 4.04 36.14 -15.03
C SER A 225 3.49 34.90 -15.72
N TRP A 226 4.25 34.26 -16.62
CA TRP A 226 3.80 32.97 -17.20
C TRP A 226 3.65 31.89 -16.10
N ARG A 227 2.51 31.21 -16.13
CA ARG A 227 2.27 30.02 -15.31
C ARG A 227 1.85 28.88 -16.22
N PRO A 228 2.40 27.67 -16.02
CA PRO A 228 2.03 26.54 -16.86
C PRO A 228 0.55 26.20 -16.71
N SER A 229 -0.09 25.86 -17.82
CA SER A 229 -1.45 25.33 -17.84
C SER A 229 -1.47 23.90 -17.28
N PRO A 230 -2.63 23.36 -16.83
CA PRO A 230 -2.74 21.98 -16.38
C PRO A 230 -2.25 20.96 -17.41
N THR A 231 -2.46 21.19 -18.70
CA THR A 231 -2.01 20.32 -19.79
C THR A 231 -0.50 20.31 -19.94
N GLU A 232 0.15 21.48 -19.83
CA GLU A 232 1.61 21.62 -19.86
C GLU A 232 2.26 20.97 -18.64
N VAL A 233 1.66 21.14 -17.45
CA VAL A 233 2.10 20.43 -16.23
C VAL A 233 1.98 18.92 -16.40
N GLN A 234 0.87 18.43 -16.97
CA GLN A 234 0.68 17.00 -17.22
C GLN A 234 1.74 16.47 -18.18
N ALA A 235 2.01 17.15 -19.30
CA ALA A 235 3.05 16.76 -20.25
C ALA A 235 4.44 16.72 -19.61
N ALA A 236 4.76 17.71 -18.76
CA ALA A 236 6.03 17.76 -18.02
C ALA A 236 6.13 16.61 -17.00
N MET A 237 5.05 16.27 -16.31
CA MET A 237 4.99 15.14 -15.38
C MET A 237 5.12 13.79 -16.11
N GLU A 238 4.54 13.65 -17.29
CA GLU A 238 4.69 12.45 -18.13
C GLU A 238 6.13 12.27 -18.57
N SER A 239 6.82 13.36 -19.01
CA SER A 239 8.23 13.31 -19.40
C SER A 239 9.15 12.91 -18.25
N SER A 240 8.79 13.24 -17.01
CA SER A 240 9.58 12.85 -15.84
C SER A 240 9.51 11.36 -15.51
N ARG A 241 8.47 10.64 -16.01
CA ARG A 241 8.24 9.21 -15.77
C ARG A 241 8.87 8.31 -16.84
N ILE A 242 9.28 8.87 -17.97
CA ILE A 242 9.91 8.11 -19.06
C ILE A 242 11.34 7.82 -18.62
N ASP A 243 11.72 6.55 -18.51
CA ASP A 243 13.11 6.16 -18.29
C ASP A 243 13.95 6.77 -19.42
N PRO A 244 15.03 7.48 -19.11
CA PRO A 244 15.93 7.96 -20.13
C PRO A 244 16.54 6.75 -20.84
N ASP A 245 16.66 6.83 -22.15
CA ASP A 245 17.57 5.97 -22.91
C ASP A 245 18.92 5.97 -22.17
N GLU A 246 19.45 4.79 -21.81
CA GLU A 246 20.69 4.60 -21.03
C GLU A 246 21.91 5.35 -21.57
N SER A 247 21.77 6.06 -22.68
CA SER A 247 22.83 6.79 -23.38
C SER A 247 22.92 8.28 -23.08
N ALA A 248 22.01 8.88 -22.31
CA ALA A 248 22.09 10.30 -21.95
C ALA A 248 22.86 10.46 -20.65
N GLU A 249 24.13 10.83 -20.73
CA GLU A 249 24.91 11.28 -19.56
C GLU A 249 24.18 12.48 -18.91
N PRO A 250 23.99 12.48 -17.58
CA PRO A 250 23.41 13.63 -16.89
C PRO A 250 24.33 14.85 -17.09
N GLU A 251 23.76 16.00 -17.48
CA GLU A 251 24.50 17.27 -17.46
C GLU A 251 24.97 17.52 -16.01
N GLU A 252 26.28 17.71 -15.82
CA GLU A 252 26.88 18.03 -14.52
C GLU A 252 26.31 19.38 -14.03
N GLU A 253 25.30 19.35 -13.18
CA GLU A 253 24.95 20.50 -12.38
C GLU A 253 25.87 20.58 -11.17
N ASP A 254 26.23 21.81 -10.81
CA ASP A 254 27.14 22.14 -9.71
C ASP A 254 26.53 21.61 -8.36
N GLU A 255 26.98 20.41 -7.93
CA GLU A 255 26.54 19.79 -6.68
C GLU A 255 26.79 20.68 -5.47
N ASP A 256 27.80 21.55 -5.54
CA ASP A 256 28.17 22.47 -4.49
C ASP A 256 27.07 23.55 -4.30
N ALA A 257 26.45 24.02 -5.39
CA ALA A 257 25.37 25.00 -5.33
C ALA A 257 24.08 24.47 -4.69
N TYR A 258 23.74 23.18 -4.91
CA TYR A 258 22.59 22.53 -4.30
C TYR A 258 22.81 22.27 -2.81
N ASN A 259 24.00 21.80 -2.44
CA ASN A 259 24.38 21.50 -1.04
C ASN A 259 24.47 22.77 -0.19
N GLU A 260 24.91 23.89 -0.79
CA GLU A 260 24.95 25.20 -0.14
C GLU A 260 23.53 25.74 0.16
N GLN A 261 22.55 25.45 -0.71
CA GLN A 261 21.16 25.86 -0.54
C GLN A 261 20.43 25.12 0.58
N ILE A 262 20.83 23.89 0.91
CA ILE A 262 20.27 23.08 2.02
C ILE A 262 21.12 23.09 3.28
N GLY A 263 22.22 23.85 3.28
CA GLY A 263 23.05 24.12 4.48
C GLY A 263 23.87 22.91 4.96
N VAL A 264 24.23 21.97 4.08
CA VAL A 264 25.15 20.85 4.38
C VAL A 264 26.58 21.29 4.03
N PRO A 265 27.46 21.54 5.00
CA PRO A 265 28.84 21.90 4.73
C PRO A 265 29.63 20.69 4.22
N GLY A 266 30.19 20.78 3.02
CA GLY A 266 31.29 19.92 2.59
C GLY A 266 30.94 18.63 1.90
N GLY A 267 30.21 18.67 0.80
CA GLY A 267 30.44 17.71 -0.30
C GLY A 267 29.67 16.38 -0.25
N ASN A 268 29.03 15.97 0.84
CA ASN A 268 28.25 14.72 0.85
C ASN A 268 26.77 15.01 1.16
N SER A 269 25.89 14.59 0.26
CA SER A 269 24.44 14.64 0.51
C SER A 269 24.06 13.71 1.67
N TYR A 270 22.86 13.89 2.25
CA TYR A 270 22.31 12.95 3.24
C TYR A 270 22.28 11.51 2.67
N ALA A 271 21.96 11.36 1.39
CA ALA A 271 21.95 10.07 0.71
C ALA A 271 23.33 9.41 0.68
N ASP A 272 24.40 10.19 0.44
CA ASP A 272 25.77 9.68 0.45
C ASP A 272 26.24 9.26 1.84
N LEU A 273 25.81 9.99 2.87
CA LEU A 273 26.14 9.66 4.26
C LEU A 273 25.44 8.38 4.73
N VAL A 274 24.18 8.18 4.35
CA VAL A 274 23.39 7.00 4.74
C VAL A 274 23.69 5.82 3.83
N GLY A 275 23.89 6.07 2.53
CA GLY A 275 24.15 5.02 1.54
C GLY A 275 22.92 4.13 1.30
N THR A 276 22.99 2.88 1.74
CA THR A 276 21.91 1.90 1.58
C THR A 276 21.08 1.81 2.86
N MET A 277 19.76 1.86 2.74
CA MET A 277 18.81 1.65 3.85
C MET A 277 17.91 0.43 3.58
N GLY A 278 17.20 -0.03 4.62
CA GLY A 278 16.31 -1.20 4.54
C GLY A 278 17.04 -2.50 4.87
N GLY A 279 16.51 -3.63 4.40
CA GLY A 279 17.05 -4.95 4.76
C GLY A 279 16.83 -5.31 6.22
N THR A 280 15.74 -4.85 6.82
CA THR A 280 15.42 -5.04 8.24
C THR A 280 14.67 -6.35 8.47
N THR A 281 14.93 -7.02 9.60
CA THR A 281 14.23 -8.23 10.03
C THR A 281 13.00 -7.91 10.90
N ALA A 282 12.15 -8.91 11.15
CA ALA A 282 11.05 -8.77 12.11
C ALA A 282 11.54 -8.36 13.52
N LEU A 283 12.72 -8.86 13.93
CA LEU A 283 13.33 -8.49 15.21
C LEU A 283 13.69 -6.99 15.24
N ILE A 284 14.33 -6.46 14.19
CA ILE A 284 14.68 -5.04 14.12
C ILE A 284 13.42 -4.17 14.14
N HIS A 285 12.34 -4.59 13.45
CA HIS A 285 11.06 -3.88 13.50
C HIS A 285 10.49 -3.82 14.92
N ALA A 286 10.43 -4.95 15.64
CA ALA A 286 9.94 -4.98 17.02
C ALA A 286 10.80 -4.15 17.98
N VAL A 287 12.12 -4.21 17.81
CA VAL A 287 13.08 -3.44 18.63
C VAL A 287 12.95 -1.94 18.39
N ARG A 288 12.84 -1.52 17.13
CA ARG A 288 12.70 -0.11 16.74
C ARG A 288 11.47 0.54 17.37
N GLU A 289 10.38 -0.21 17.47
CA GLU A 289 9.12 0.26 18.07
C GLU A 289 9.04 0.01 19.59
N GLY A 290 10.06 -0.64 20.19
CA GLY A 290 10.14 -0.86 21.64
C GLY A 290 9.23 -1.97 22.17
N HIS A 291 8.80 -2.92 21.33
CA HIS A 291 7.89 -4.00 21.70
C HIS A 291 8.62 -5.15 22.42
N ALA A 292 9.00 -4.93 23.69
CA ALA A 292 9.87 -5.83 24.47
C ALA A 292 9.33 -7.28 24.51
N GLU A 293 8.04 -7.49 24.76
CA GLU A 293 7.45 -8.83 24.79
C GLU A 293 7.57 -9.55 23.44
N THR A 294 7.31 -8.83 22.35
CA THR A 294 7.46 -9.34 20.97
C THR A 294 8.91 -9.69 20.67
N VAL A 295 9.87 -8.86 21.10
CA VAL A 295 11.31 -9.13 20.98
C VAL A 295 11.67 -10.42 21.72
N GLN A 296 11.17 -10.62 22.93
CA GLN A 296 11.43 -11.85 23.69
C GLN A 296 10.94 -13.08 22.93
N VAL A 297 9.71 -13.05 22.43
CA VAL A 297 9.13 -14.16 21.64
C VAL A 297 9.96 -14.45 20.38
N LEU A 298 10.37 -13.41 19.63
CA LEU A 298 11.21 -13.59 18.45
C LEU A 298 12.54 -14.28 18.79
N LEU A 299 13.22 -13.84 19.86
CA LEU A 299 14.48 -14.42 20.30
C LEU A 299 14.30 -15.84 20.83
N ASP A 300 13.27 -16.12 21.63
CA ASP A 300 12.97 -17.45 22.17
C ASP A 300 12.60 -18.44 21.06
N ARG A 301 12.15 -17.95 19.90
CA ARG A 301 11.86 -18.74 18.69
C ARG A 301 12.98 -18.77 17.68
N GLY A 302 14.19 -18.28 18.04
CA GLY A 302 15.43 -18.47 17.28
C GLY A 302 15.76 -17.33 16.29
N ALA A 303 15.15 -16.15 16.42
CA ALA A 303 15.63 -14.98 15.69
C ALA A 303 17.07 -14.67 16.10
N ASP A 304 17.93 -14.37 15.14
CA ASP A 304 19.32 -14.01 15.41
C ASP A 304 19.39 -12.61 16.03
N ILE A 305 19.84 -12.56 17.31
CA ILE A 305 19.98 -11.34 18.10
C ILE A 305 20.98 -10.34 17.48
N ASN A 306 21.92 -10.83 16.69
CA ASN A 306 23.00 -10.06 16.07
C ASN A 306 22.82 -9.86 14.57
N GLN A 307 21.73 -10.36 13.96
CA GLN A 307 21.48 -10.19 12.52
C GLN A 307 21.34 -8.70 12.20
N PRO A 308 22.29 -8.08 11.48
CA PRO A 308 22.18 -6.68 11.11
C PRO A 308 21.21 -6.50 9.94
N SER A 309 20.71 -5.27 9.76
CA SER A 309 20.04 -4.88 8.53
C SER A 309 20.97 -5.11 7.33
N ALA A 310 20.42 -5.51 6.19
CA ALA A 310 21.21 -5.70 4.97
C ALA A 310 21.70 -4.36 4.39
N GLY A 311 21.00 -3.27 4.65
CA GLY A 311 21.32 -1.93 4.18
C GLY A 311 22.46 -1.29 4.97
N ASP A 312 22.12 -0.61 6.04
CA ASP A 312 23.04 0.22 6.84
C ASP A 312 23.77 -0.53 7.96
N LYS A 313 23.61 -1.85 8.02
CA LYS A 313 24.22 -2.74 9.03
C LYS A 313 23.78 -2.45 10.46
N THR A 314 22.66 -1.78 10.65
CA THR A 314 22.08 -1.53 11.98
C THR A 314 21.73 -2.85 12.65
N THR A 315 22.35 -3.14 13.80
CA THR A 315 22.03 -4.31 14.63
C THR A 315 20.78 -4.06 15.49
N PRO A 316 20.10 -5.11 15.99
CA PRO A 316 19.01 -4.93 16.96
C PRO A 316 19.40 -4.07 18.16
N LEU A 317 20.59 -4.29 18.73
CA LEU A 317 21.10 -3.50 19.86
C LEU A 317 21.27 -2.02 19.51
N LEU A 318 21.87 -1.73 18.34
CA LEU A 318 22.04 -0.36 17.86
C LEU A 318 20.68 0.29 17.61
N SER A 319 19.73 -0.44 17.01
CA SER A 319 18.35 0.03 16.78
C SER A 319 17.65 0.41 18.09
N ALA A 320 17.74 -0.42 19.14
CA ALA A 320 17.21 -0.10 20.47
C ALA A 320 17.80 1.19 21.04
N THR A 321 19.12 1.35 20.91
CA THR A 321 19.85 2.50 21.44
C THR A 321 19.49 3.80 20.73
N ILE A 322 19.47 3.79 19.40
CA ILE A 322 19.12 4.98 18.57
C ILE A 322 17.69 5.44 18.85
N ASN A 323 16.75 4.48 19.05
CA ASN A 323 15.34 4.79 19.28
C ASN A 323 15.02 5.06 20.77
N GLY A 324 16.03 5.07 21.66
CA GLY A 324 15.86 5.43 23.07
C GLY A 324 15.27 4.32 23.95
N HIS A 325 15.21 3.08 23.45
CA HIS A 325 14.71 1.92 24.19
C HIS A 325 15.81 1.30 25.06
N PHE A 326 16.37 2.06 25.99
CA PHE A 326 17.55 1.68 26.76
C PHE A 326 17.34 0.43 27.63
N ASP A 327 16.16 0.25 28.21
CA ASP A 327 15.86 -0.96 28.99
C ASP A 327 15.86 -2.20 28.09
N LEU A 328 15.33 -2.09 26.88
CA LEU A 328 15.36 -3.14 25.88
C LEU A 328 16.80 -3.40 25.40
N ALA A 329 17.60 -2.36 25.19
CA ALA A 329 19.02 -2.50 24.85
C ALA A 329 19.78 -3.27 25.93
N LEU A 330 19.53 -2.98 27.22
CA LEU A 330 20.12 -3.72 28.35
C LEU A 330 19.66 -5.19 28.37
N GLU A 331 18.40 -5.46 28.02
CA GLU A 331 17.91 -6.84 27.93
C GLU A 331 18.58 -7.61 26.79
N LEU A 332 18.75 -6.97 25.60
CA LEU A 332 19.48 -7.55 24.48
C LEU A 332 20.93 -7.89 24.86
N LEU A 333 21.63 -6.99 25.56
CA LEU A 333 22.98 -7.25 26.06
C LEU A 333 23.03 -8.45 27.04
N LYS A 334 22.08 -8.55 27.97
CA LYS A 334 21.98 -9.69 28.89
C LYS A 334 21.75 -11.01 28.16
N ARG A 335 21.06 -10.97 27.00
CA ARG A 335 20.82 -12.13 26.14
C ARG A 335 21.97 -12.43 25.16
N GLY A 336 23.06 -11.65 25.18
CA GLY A 336 24.27 -11.88 24.40
C GLY A 336 24.32 -11.13 23.07
N ALA A 337 23.64 -9.99 22.96
CA ALA A 337 23.85 -9.10 21.83
C ALA A 337 25.27 -8.53 21.86
N ASP A 338 25.91 -8.51 20.70
CA ASP A 338 27.23 -7.92 20.51
C ASP A 338 27.15 -6.39 20.61
N PRO A 339 28.00 -5.74 21.43
CA PRO A 339 27.99 -4.29 21.66
C PRO A 339 28.45 -3.47 20.45
#